data_df6b7da58dec35dcc5fe7818e6866e0f
#
_entry.id   df6b7da58dec35dcc5fe7818e6866e0f
#
_cell.length_a   1.000
_cell.length_b   1.000
_cell.length_c   1.000
_cell.angle_alpha   90.00
_cell.angle_beta   90.00
_cell.angle_gamma   90.00
#
_symmetry.space_group_name_H-M   'P 1'
#
loop_
_entity.id
_entity.type
_entity.pdbx_description
1 polymer ?
#
loop_
_entity_poly.entity_id
_entity_poly.type
_entity_poly.pdbx_seq_one_letter_code
_entity_poly.pdbx_strand_id
1 'polypeptide(L)'
;MNERKITVAMVEAYDRKLKEDEHAVATREKYLRSVRAFAVWLDGAAVTKEAVTEWKAHLAERRQAPSTVNTALAALNGLFRFLGWEDCRARFLKVQRRIFRAPERELTRAEYDRLLAAAESIDDARLALLMESICATGIRVGEVKYLTVEAASQGRAEVSLKGKIRTILLPAKLCRKLLKYARKQKIAHGEIFLTTGRRSMDRRQIWSAMKRLCQKAGVAPSKVFPHNLRHLFATAYYRVYHDIVKLADMLGHSSIETTRIYLIESGAEHQRQLERLGLVS
;
A
#
# COMPACT_ATOMS: atom_id res chain seq x y z
N MET A 1 -36.19 26.89 -3.10
CA MET A 1 -35.29 25.71 -3.24
C MET A 1 -34.85 25.31 -1.85
N ASN A 2 -35.12 24.07 -1.42
CA ASN A 2 -34.66 23.62 -0.11
C ASN A 2 -33.12 23.66 -0.07
N GLU A 3 -32.54 24.41 0.87
CA GLU A 3 -31.11 24.43 1.08
C GLU A 3 -30.61 23.03 1.42
N ARG A 4 -29.72 22.47 0.58
CA ARG A 4 -29.09 21.17 0.81
C ARG A 4 -28.04 21.29 1.89
N LYS A 5 -28.23 20.66 3.03
CA LYS A 5 -27.27 20.63 4.14
C LYS A 5 -26.93 19.20 4.51
N ILE A 6 -25.64 18.93 4.77
CA ILE A 6 -25.22 17.61 5.24
C ILE A 6 -25.56 17.50 6.73
N THR A 7 -26.39 16.54 7.08
CA THR A 7 -26.75 16.26 8.47
C THR A 7 -26.05 14.99 8.97
N VAL A 8 -25.94 14.85 10.29
CA VAL A 8 -25.39 13.63 10.92
C VAL A 8 -26.17 12.38 10.47
N ALA A 9 -27.50 12.48 10.42
CA ALA A 9 -28.36 11.38 9.98
C ALA A 9 -28.07 10.93 8.54
N MET A 10 -27.77 11.86 7.63
CA MET A 10 -27.38 11.53 6.24
C MET A 10 -26.02 10.81 6.19
N VAL A 11 -25.05 11.22 7.01
CA VAL A 11 -23.74 10.56 7.09
C VAL A 11 -23.86 9.15 7.64
N GLU A 12 -24.70 8.93 8.64
CA GLU A 12 -24.99 7.61 9.19
C GLU A 12 -25.74 6.71 8.19
N ALA A 13 -26.73 7.27 7.47
CA ALA A 13 -27.44 6.55 6.42
C ALA A 13 -26.48 6.15 5.29
N TYR A 14 -25.56 7.04 4.90
CA TYR A 14 -24.53 6.72 3.91
C TYR A 14 -23.55 5.63 4.40
N ASP A 15 -23.20 5.62 5.70
CA ASP A 15 -22.39 4.54 6.26
C ASP A 15 -23.10 3.18 6.19
N ARG A 16 -24.41 3.13 6.49
CA ARG A 16 -25.22 1.93 6.31
C ARG A 16 -25.23 1.47 4.86
N LYS A 17 -25.43 2.39 3.92
CA LYS A 17 -25.37 2.09 2.48
C LYS A 17 -24.02 1.52 2.05
N LEU A 18 -22.92 2.12 2.48
CA LEU A 18 -21.57 1.60 2.19
C LEU A 18 -21.33 0.21 2.79
N LYS A 19 -21.97 -0.11 3.93
CA LYS A 19 -21.91 -1.45 4.53
C LYS A 19 -22.72 -2.47 3.73
N GLU A 20 -23.92 -2.10 3.29
CA GLU A 20 -24.76 -2.92 2.39
C GLU A 20 -24.05 -3.21 1.08
N ASP A 21 -23.34 -2.21 0.51
CA ASP A 21 -22.52 -2.36 -0.70
C ASP A 21 -21.19 -3.11 -0.43
N GLU A 22 -21.06 -3.77 0.71
CA GLU A 22 -19.90 -4.60 1.12
C GLU A 22 -18.54 -3.85 1.10
N HIS A 23 -18.54 -2.53 1.26
CA HIS A 23 -17.30 -1.78 1.37
C HIS A 23 -16.51 -2.17 2.61
N ALA A 24 -15.20 -2.41 2.45
CA ALA A 24 -14.32 -2.70 3.58
C ALA A 24 -14.33 -1.60 4.63
N VAL A 25 -14.28 -1.96 5.92
CA VAL A 25 -14.31 -1.04 7.07
C VAL A 25 -13.36 0.15 6.88
N ALA A 26 -12.10 -0.11 6.52
CA ALA A 26 -11.12 0.95 6.30
C ALA A 26 -11.48 1.92 5.13
N THR A 27 -12.22 1.45 4.11
CA THR A 27 -12.72 2.28 3.02
C THR A 27 -13.87 3.15 3.51
N ARG A 28 -14.80 2.58 4.28
CA ARG A 28 -15.92 3.29 4.87
C ARG A 28 -15.43 4.41 5.80
N GLU A 29 -14.54 4.08 6.75
CA GLU A 29 -13.93 5.07 7.65
C GLU A 29 -13.25 6.22 6.90
N LYS A 30 -12.52 5.89 5.82
CA LYS A 30 -11.85 6.89 5.00
C LYS A 30 -12.85 7.81 4.29
N TYR A 31 -13.94 7.24 3.75
CA TYR A 31 -14.99 7.99 3.07
C TYR A 31 -15.72 8.89 4.05
N LEU A 32 -16.15 8.36 5.18
CA LEU A 32 -16.85 9.13 6.22
C LEU A 32 -15.98 10.25 6.79
N ARG A 33 -14.69 10.01 6.96
CA ARG A 33 -13.75 11.07 7.36
C ARG A 33 -13.71 12.23 6.36
N SER A 34 -13.67 11.92 5.06
CA SER A 34 -13.69 12.94 4.01
C SER A 34 -15.01 13.70 3.97
N VAL A 35 -16.14 13.01 4.13
CA VAL A 35 -17.47 13.64 4.19
C VAL A 35 -17.60 14.56 5.39
N ARG A 36 -17.18 14.10 6.58
CA ARG A 36 -17.19 14.93 7.80
C ARG A 36 -16.27 16.14 7.68
N ALA A 37 -15.09 15.97 7.09
CA ALA A 37 -14.17 17.10 6.86
C ALA A 37 -14.76 18.17 5.93
N PHE A 38 -15.49 17.76 4.90
CA PHE A 38 -16.21 18.67 4.03
C PHE A 38 -17.38 19.36 4.77
N ALA A 39 -18.17 18.63 5.54
CA ALA A 39 -19.26 19.21 6.33
C ALA A 39 -18.78 20.26 7.35
N VAL A 40 -17.65 19.99 8.01
CA VAL A 40 -16.99 20.96 8.92
C VAL A 40 -16.50 22.19 8.16
N TRP A 41 -15.91 21.98 6.97
CA TRP A 41 -15.43 23.10 6.15
C TRP A 41 -16.55 23.98 5.62
N LEU A 42 -17.73 23.41 5.33
CA LEU A 42 -18.93 24.15 4.92
C LEU A 42 -19.51 25.03 6.03
N ASP A 43 -19.23 24.70 7.28
CA ASP A 43 -19.72 25.44 8.47
C ASP A 43 -21.24 25.75 8.42
N GLY A 44 -22.02 24.76 8.05
CA GLY A 44 -23.49 24.90 7.94
C GLY A 44 -24.00 25.55 6.65
N ALA A 45 -23.12 25.97 5.75
CA ALA A 45 -23.51 26.49 4.44
C ALA A 45 -24.16 25.41 3.55
N ALA A 46 -24.91 25.86 2.53
CA ALA A 46 -25.55 24.96 1.59
C ALA A 46 -24.54 24.22 0.71
N VAL A 47 -24.83 22.97 0.40
CA VAL A 47 -24.06 22.17 -0.56
C VAL A 47 -24.43 22.60 -1.97
N THR A 48 -23.49 23.20 -2.65
CA THR A 48 -23.60 23.59 -4.07
C THR A 48 -22.43 23.04 -4.87
N LYS A 49 -22.52 23.08 -6.18
CA LYS A 49 -21.41 22.73 -7.08
C LYS A 49 -20.19 23.61 -6.84
N GLU A 50 -20.42 24.89 -6.61
CA GLU A 50 -19.40 25.90 -6.35
C GLU A 50 -18.67 25.58 -5.06
N ALA A 51 -19.39 25.33 -3.95
CA ALA A 51 -18.79 24.95 -2.67
C ALA A 51 -17.91 23.69 -2.75
N VAL A 52 -18.33 22.67 -3.53
CA VAL A 52 -17.51 21.47 -3.74
C VAL A 52 -16.26 21.78 -4.56
N THR A 53 -16.35 22.70 -5.52
CA THR A 53 -15.20 23.12 -6.34
C THR A 53 -14.20 23.93 -5.51
N GLU A 54 -14.69 24.82 -4.65
CA GLU A 54 -13.88 25.60 -3.71
C GLU A 54 -13.16 24.70 -2.69
N TRP A 55 -13.89 23.71 -2.13
CA TRP A 55 -13.27 22.74 -1.23
C TRP A 55 -12.18 21.92 -1.92
N LYS A 56 -12.38 21.53 -3.17
CA LYS A 56 -11.35 20.86 -3.99
C LYS A 56 -10.11 21.75 -4.16
N ALA A 57 -10.27 23.05 -4.41
CA ALA A 57 -9.18 24.02 -4.48
C ALA A 57 -8.46 24.15 -3.14
N HIS A 58 -9.22 24.30 -2.04
CA HIS A 58 -8.69 24.35 -0.67
C HIS A 58 -7.83 23.12 -0.32
N LEU A 59 -8.24 21.90 -0.71
CA LEU A 59 -7.43 20.69 -0.50
C LEU A 59 -6.13 20.73 -1.31
N ALA A 60 -6.16 21.27 -2.53
CA ALA A 60 -4.98 21.41 -3.39
C ALA A 60 -4.00 22.46 -2.83
N GLU A 61 -4.47 23.60 -2.35
CA GLU A 61 -3.67 24.66 -1.71
C GLU A 61 -2.94 24.13 -0.45
N ARG A 62 -3.58 23.25 0.30
CA ARG A 62 -2.94 22.53 1.42
C ARG A 62 -1.90 21.50 0.99
N ARG A 63 -1.47 21.53 -0.27
CA ARG A 63 -0.46 20.62 -0.87
C ARG A 63 -0.77 19.14 -0.68
N GLN A 64 -2.04 18.78 -0.58
CA GLN A 64 -2.41 17.37 -0.56
C GLN A 64 -2.12 16.71 -1.91
N ALA A 65 -1.65 15.46 -1.87
CA ALA A 65 -1.40 14.71 -3.08
C ALA A 65 -2.69 14.60 -3.93
N PRO A 66 -2.63 14.75 -5.26
CA PRO A 66 -3.80 14.65 -6.12
C PRO A 66 -4.64 13.37 -5.94
N SER A 67 -3.98 12.25 -5.63
CA SER A 67 -4.66 11.00 -5.30
C SER A 67 -5.46 11.06 -3.99
N THR A 68 -5.00 11.85 -3.01
CA THR A 68 -5.72 12.11 -1.75
C THR A 68 -6.94 12.97 -2.00
N VAL A 69 -6.79 14.05 -2.77
CA VAL A 69 -7.90 14.90 -3.19
C VAL A 69 -8.94 14.08 -3.95
N ASN A 70 -8.52 13.28 -4.93
CA ASN A 70 -9.44 12.43 -5.69
C ASN A 70 -10.15 11.38 -4.82
N THR A 71 -9.49 10.88 -3.77
CA THR A 71 -10.16 9.97 -2.82
C THR A 71 -11.25 10.70 -2.03
N ALA A 72 -10.99 11.94 -1.61
CA ALA A 72 -11.96 12.75 -0.90
C ALA A 72 -13.15 13.10 -1.81
N LEU A 73 -12.89 13.46 -3.07
CA LEU A 73 -13.94 13.68 -4.08
C LEU A 73 -14.75 12.41 -4.38
N ALA A 74 -14.12 11.24 -4.39
CA ALA A 74 -14.82 9.96 -4.57
C ALA A 74 -15.83 9.72 -3.43
N ALA A 75 -15.45 10.03 -2.20
CA ALA A 75 -16.34 9.93 -1.04
C ALA A 75 -17.54 10.88 -1.15
N LEU A 76 -17.31 12.15 -1.52
CA LEU A 76 -18.39 13.13 -1.72
C LEU A 76 -19.29 12.77 -2.89
N ASN A 77 -18.72 12.43 -4.03
CA ASN A 77 -19.50 12.02 -5.20
C ASN A 77 -20.36 10.77 -4.92
N GLY A 78 -19.86 9.87 -4.08
CA GLY A 78 -20.62 8.73 -3.58
C GLY A 78 -21.79 9.15 -2.70
N LEU A 79 -21.56 10.05 -1.75
CA LEU A 79 -22.60 10.63 -0.92
C LEU A 79 -23.67 11.37 -1.76
N PHE A 80 -23.24 12.21 -2.69
CA PHE A 80 -24.17 12.98 -3.52
C PHE A 80 -25.02 12.08 -4.42
N ARG A 81 -24.44 11.00 -4.95
CA ARG A 81 -25.24 9.99 -5.67
C ARG A 81 -26.27 9.34 -4.76
N PHE A 82 -25.90 8.98 -3.54
CA PHE A 82 -26.82 8.40 -2.56
C PHE A 82 -27.95 9.34 -2.19
N LEU A 83 -27.69 10.65 -2.10
CA LEU A 83 -28.69 11.68 -1.77
C LEU A 83 -29.46 12.21 -2.99
N GLY A 84 -29.15 11.76 -4.20
CA GLY A 84 -29.76 12.29 -5.44
C GLY A 84 -29.27 13.69 -5.82
N TRP A 85 -28.12 14.14 -5.31
CA TRP A 85 -27.54 15.47 -5.58
C TRP A 85 -26.50 15.39 -6.70
N GLU A 86 -26.88 14.84 -7.85
CA GLU A 86 -25.98 14.56 -8.97
C GLU A 86 -25.30 15.82 -9.53
N ASP A 87 -26.00 16.95 -9.49
CA ASP A 87 -25.53 18.26 -9.92
C ASP A 87 -24.36 18.81 -9.08
N CYS A 88 -24.24 18.40 -7.80
CA CYS A 88 -23.14 18.80 -6.92
C CYS A 88 -21.84 18.01 -7.14
N ARG A 89 -21.84 16.95 -7.93
CA ARG A 89 -20.66 16.09 -8.13
C ARG A 89 -19.51 16.83 -8.81
N ALA A 90 -18.29 16.70 -8.26
CA ALA A 90 -17.10 17.31 -8.82
C ALA A 90 -16.31 16.35 -9.73
N ARG A 91 -15.67 16.92 -10.75
CA ARG A 91 -14.71 16.19 -11.59
C ARG A 91 -13.41 15.94 -10.82
N PHE A 92 -12.86 14.74 -10.97
CA PHE A 92 -11.54 14.39 -10.41
C PHE A 92 -10.42 15.25 -11.02
N LEU A 93 -9.36 15.43 -10.23
CA LEU A 93 -8.11 15.99 -10.76
C LEU A 93 -7.53 14.99 -11.77
N LYS A 94 -7.13 15.50 -12.93
CA LYS A 94 -6.33 14.71 -13.87
C LYS A 94 -4.96 14.50 -13.26
N VAL A 95 -4.61 13.27 -12.95
CA VAL A 95 -3.28 12.92 -12.43
C VAL A 95 -2.44 12.46 -13.61
N GLN A 96 -1.46 13.26 -13.99
CA GLN A 96 -0.48 12.83 -14.98
C GLN A 96 0.31 11.65 -14.40
N ARG A 97 0.39 10.56 -15.13
CA ARG A 97 1.21 9.41 -14.73
C ARG A 97 2.67 9.85 -14.65
N ARG A 98 3.32 9.55 -13.55
CA ARG A 98 4.76 9.77 -13.43
C ARG A 98 5.45 8.81 -14.41
N ILE A 99 6.19 9.38 -15.35
CA ILE A 99 6.97 8.63 -16.35
C ILE A 99 8.31 8.21 -15.72
N PHE A 100 8.83 9.00 -14.78
CA PHE A 100 10.11 8.73 -14.13
C PHE A 100 9.94 8.60 -12.62
N ARG A 101 10.77 7.76 -12.03
CA ARG A 101 10.89 7.62 -10.59
C ARG A 101 11.84 8.64 -10.00
N ALA A 102 11.59 8.95 -8.73
CA ALA A 102 12.54 9.63 -7.88
C ALA A 102 13.44 8.58 -7.20
N PRO A 103 14.71 8.40 -7.65
CA PRO A 103 15.61 7.37 -7.10
C PRO A 103 15.81 7.49 -5.59
N GLU A 104 15.64 8.71 -5.05
CA GLU A 104 15.81 9.03 -3.63
C GLU A 104 14.80 8.32 -2.72
N ARG A 105 13.72 7.78 -3.29
CA ARG A 105 12.68 7.04 -2.53
C ARG A 105 12.77 5.53 -2.69
N GLU A 106 13.67 5.05 -3.53
CA GLU A 106 13.83 3.61 -3.78
C GLU A 106 14.83 3.00 -2.80
N LEU A 107 14.48 1.82 -2.29
CA LEU A 107 15.37 1.01 -1.51
C LEU A 107 16.25 0.18 -2.46
N THR A 108 17.56 0.39 -2.41
CA THR A 108 18.52 -0.41 -3.18
C THR A 108 18.78 -1.76 -2.50
N ARG A 109 19.36 -2.70 -3.26
CA ARG A 109 19.77 -4.00 -2.70
C ARG A 109 20.80 -3.82 -1.59
N ALA A 110 21.78 -2.96 -1.76
CA ALA A 110 22.81 -2.70 -0.75
C ALA A 110 22.23 -2.07 0.54
N GLU A 111 21.25 -1.16 0.40
CA GLU A 111 20.52 -0.59 1.55
C GLU A 111 19.71 -1.65 2.29
N TYR A 112 19.06 -2.55 1.54
CA TYR A 112 18.34 -3.68 2.12
C TYR A 112 19.27 -4.63 2.89
N ASP A 113 20.43 -4.96 2.34
CA ASP A 113 21.40 -5.83 3.00
C ASP A 113 21.92 -5.18 4.31
N ARG A 114 22.15 -3.85 4.33
CA ARG A 114 22.49 -3.12 5.55
C ARG A 114 21.35 -3.13 6.59
N LEU A 115 20.09 -3.06 6.16
CA LEU A 115 18.94 -3.17 7.08
C LEU A 115 18.87 -4.56 7.73
N LEU A 116 19.14 -5.62 6.97
CA LEU A 116 19.22 -6.98 7.52
C LEU A 116 20.34 -7.11 8.55
N ALA A 117 21.54 -6.66 8.20
CA ALA A 117 22.68 -6.67 9.12
C ALA A 117 22.42 -5.84 10.39
N ALA A 118 21.75 -4.69 10.27
CA ALA A 118 21.35 -3.90 11.42
C ALA A 118 20.35 -4.63 12.32
N ALA A 119 19.36 -5.34 11.74
CA ALA A 119 18.40 -6.14 12.52
C ALA A 119 19.09 -7.31 13.25
N GLU A 120 20.00 -8.01 12.58
CA GLU A 120 20.80 -9.08 13.18
C GLU A 120 21.68 -8.55 14.33
N SER A 121 22.29 -7.37 14.16
CA SER A 121 23.18 -6.78 15.18
C SER A 121 22.47 -6.30 16.45
N ILE A 122 21.13 -6.20 16.45
CA ILE A 122 20.30 -5.93 17.64
C ILE A 122 19.55 -7.17 18.11
N ASP A 123 19.91 -8.35 17.61
CA ASP A 123 19.29 -9.66 17.88
C ASP A 123 17.76 -9.69 17.58
N ASP A 124 17.28 -8.83 16.66
CA ASP A 124 15.90 -8.89 16.19
C ASP A 124 15.76 -9.81 14.96
N ALA A 125 16.02 -11.09 15.18
CA ALA A 125 15.89 -12.13 14.16
C ALA A 125 14.47 -12.19 13.54
N ARG A 126 13.44 -11.82 14.31
CA ARG A 126 12.07 -11.74 13.83
C ARG A 126 11.94 -10.68 12.73
N LEU A 127 12.45 -9.47 12.99
CA LEU A 127 12.38 -8.37 12.03
C LEU A 127 13.20 -8.64 10.78
N ALA A 128 14.41 -9.21 10.93
CA ALA A 128 15.24 -9.62 9.79
C ALA A 128 14.49 -10.62 8.91
N LEU A 129 13.94 -11.68 9.50
CA LEU A 129 13.22 -12.74 8.78
C LEU A 129 11.90 -12.21 8.16
N LEU A 130 11.22 -11.26 8.81
CA LEU A 130 10.02 -10.62 8.26
C LEU A 130 10.37 -9.79 7.02
N MET A 131 11.45 -9.00 7.07
CA MET A 131 11.92 -8.24 5.90
C MET A 131 12.34 -9.17 4.76
N GLU A 132 13.06 -10.26 5.05
CA GLU A 132 13.41 -11.29 4.07
C GLU A 132 12.13 -11.91 3.45
N SER A 133 11.12 -12.21 4.26
CA SER A 133 9.87 -12.80 3.78
C SER A 133 9.16 -11.89 2.79
N ILE A 134 9.05 -10.59 3.10
CA ILE A 134 8.43 -9.62 2.18
C ILE A 134 9.26 -9.48 0.90
N CYS A 135 10.60 -9.40 1.02
CA CYS A 135 11.49 -9.20 -0.11
C CYS A 135 11.65 -10.45 -1.00
N ALA A 136 11.46 -11.65 -0.45
CA ALA A 136 11.58 -12.91 -1.19
C ALA A 136 10.28 -13.35 -1.88
N THR A 137 9.12 -12.85 -1.45
CA THR A 137 7.80 -13.29 -1.92
C THR A 137 6.96 -12.18 -2.51
N GLY A 138 7.32 -10.93 -2.26
CA GLY A 138 6.50 -9.78 -2.60
C GLY A 138 5.18 -9.70 -1.84
N ILE A 139 5.01 -10.43 -0.73
CA ILE A 139 3.78 -10.42 0.09
C ILE A 139 3.47 -9.01 0.62
N ARG A 140 2.19 -8.65 0.70
CA ARG A 140 1.79 -7.38 1.31
C ARG A 140 1.93 -7.45 2.84
N VAL A 141 2.29 -6.34 3.48
CA VAL A 141 2.44 -6.30 4.94
C VAL A 141 1.20 -6.78 5.71
N GLY A 142 0.00 -6.51 5.22
CA GLY A 142 -1.24 -7.00 5.82
C GLY A 142 -1.52 -8.49 5.61
N GLU A 143 -0.73 -9.14 4.76
CA GLU A 143 -0.82 -10.56 4.46
C GLU A 143 0.24 -11.40 5.20
N VAL A 144 1.16 -10.75 5.92
CA VAL A 144 2.24 -11.43 6.69
C VAL A 144 1.70 -12.46 7.68
N LYS A 145 0.50 -12.25 8.22
CA LYS A 145 -0.19 -13.21 9.08
C LYS A 145 -0.46 -14.58 8.44
N TYR A 146 -0.47 -14.67 7.10
CA TYR A 146 -0.62 -15.93 6.38
C TYR A 146 0.71 -16.71 6.22
N LEU A 147 1.84 -16.14 6.68
CA LEU A 147 3.09 -16.87 6.82
C LEU A 147 3.04 -17.67 8.12
N THR A 148 2.44 -18.83 8.04
CA THR A 148 2.23 -19.77 9.17
C THR A 148 3.25 -20.90 9.12
N VAL A 149 3.30 -21.68 10.20
CA VAL A 149 4.15 -22.88 10.27
C VAL A 149 3.74 -23.87 9.19
N GLU A 150 2.42 -24.03 8.97
CA GLU A 150 1.85 -24.91 7.94
C GLU A 150 2.22 -24.42 6.54
N ALA A 151 2.08 -23.11 6.28
CA ALA A 151 2.47 -22.51 5.00
C ALA A 151 3.96 -22.73 4.70
N ALA A 152 4.83 -22.53 5.70
CA ALA A 152 6.25 -22.76 5.57
C ALA A 152 6.60 -24.25 5.35
N SER A 153 5.83 -25.17 5.94
CA SER A 153 5.99 -26.61 5.74
C SER A 153 5.55 -27.05 4.36
N GLN A 154 4.50 -26.45 3.81
CA GLN A 154 3.95 -26.75 2.48
C GLN A 154 4.68 -26.01 1.34
N GLY A 155 5.53 -25.01 1.65
CA GLY A 155 6.19 -24.17 0.65
C GLY A 155 5.25 -23.16 -0.04
N ARG A 156 4.05 -22.94 0.48
CA ARG A 156 3.06 -22.01 -0.06
C ARG A 156 2.16 -21.42 1.03
N ALA A 157 1.79 -20.17 0.88
CA ALA A 157 0.80 -19.51 1.73
C ALA A 157 -0.46 -19.18 0.91
N GLU A 158 -1.63 -19.49 1.45
CA GLU A 158 -2.91 -19.15 0.85
C GLU A 158 -3.45 -17.88 1.52
N VAL A 159 -3.60 -16.83 0.72
CA VAL A 159 -4.06 -15.52 1.19
C VAL A 159 -5.50 -15.31 0.73
N SER A 160 -6.42 -15.28 1.67
CA SER A 160 -7.81 -14.93 1.41
C SER A 160 -8.09 -13.51 1.86
N LEU A 161 -8.34 -12.61 0.91
CA LEU A 161 -8.65 -11.20 1.16
C LEU A 161 -9.75 -10.72 0.22
N LYS A 162 -10.83 -10.19 0.79
CA LYS A 162 -11.96 -9.59 0.04
C LYS A 162 -12.53 -10.54 -1.03
N GLY A 163 -12.77 -11.81 -0.67
CA GLY A 163 -13.33 -12.83 -1.57
C GLY A 163 -12.38 -13.34 -2.65
N LYS A 164 -11.12 -12.85 -2.69
CA LYS A 164 -10.09 -13.34 -3.62
C LYS A 164 -9.10 -14.21 -2.86
N ILE A 165 -8.90 -15.43 -3.36
CA ILE A 165 -7.87 -16.34 -2.85
C ILE A 165 -6.70 -16.30 -3.82
N ARG A 166 -5.49 -16.12 -3.29
CA ARG A 166 -4.26 -16.27 -4.06
C ARG A 166 -3.24 -17.11 -3.31
N THR A 167 -2.49 -17.87 -4.04
CA THR A 167 -1.36 -18.65 -3.51
C THR A 167 -0.06 -17.86 -3.67
N ILE A 168 0.72 -17.79 -2.61
CA ILE A 168 2.07 -17.21 -2.59
C ILE A 168 3.06 -18.37 -2.43
N LEU A 169 3.93 -18.58 -3.40
CA LEU A 169 5.00 -19.57 -3.31
C LEU A 169 6.10 -19.07 -2.39
N LEU A 170 6.58 -19.92 -1.51
CA LEU A 170 7.65 -19.64 -0.57
C LEU A 170 8.93 -20.35 -1.02
N PRO A 171 10.05 -19.62 -1.26
CA PRO A 171 11.32 -20.26 -1.62
C PRO A 171 11.78 -21.22 -0.51
N ALA A 172 12.31 -22.38 -0.88
CA ALA A 172 12.73 -23.42 0.06
C ALA A 172 13.71 -22.92 1.14
N LYS A 173 14.63 -22.01 0.79
CA LYS A 173 15.55 -21.38 1.74
C LYS A 173 14.79 -20.54 2.78
N LEU A 174 13.74 -19.82 2.36
CA LEU A 174 12.89 -19.06 3.27
C LEU A 174 12.10 -19.99 4.20
N CYS A 175 11.50 -21.06 3.65
CA CYS A 175 10.77 -22.04 4.45
C CYS A 175 11.65 -22.62 5.59
N ARG A 176 12.89 -23.02 5.28
CA ARG A 176 13.82 -23.51 6.30
C ARG A 176 14.11 -22.47 7.40
N LYS A 177 14.31 -21.19 7.03
CA LYS A 177 14.49 -20.10 8.00
C LYS A 177 13.26 -19.88 8.86
N LEU A 178 12.07 -19.87 8.26
CA LEU A 178 10.78 -19.69 8.96
C LEU A 178 10.55 -20.81 9.97
N LEU A 179 10.72 -22.06 9.58
CA LEU A 179 10.55 -23.22 10.46
C LEU A 179 11.60 -23.28 11.56
N LYS A 180 12.87 -22.91 11.27
CA LYS A 180 13.93 -22.80 12.30
C LYS A 180 13.58 -21.73 13.33
N TYR A 181 13.09 -20.57 12.88
CA TYR A 181 12.66 -19.49 13.76
C TYR A 181 11.45 -19.91 14.60
N ALA A 182 10.43 -20.52 14.01
CA ALA A 182 9.24 -20.99 14.70
C ALA A 182 9.59 -21.98 15.83
N ARG A 183 10.49 -22.95 15.56
CA ARG A 183 11.00 -23.88 16.58
C ARG A 183 11.72 -23.15 17.72
N LYS A 184 12.62 -22.19 17.41
CA LYS A 184 13.32 -21.39 18.44
C LYS A 184 12.36 -20.61 19.31
N GLN A 185 11.25 -20.11 18.73
CA GLN A 185 10.21 -19.34 19.42
C GLN A 185 9.09 -20.21 20.05
N LYS A 186 9.22 -21.54 19.97
CA LYS A 186 8.20 -22.50 20.43
C LYS A 186 6.81 -22.24 19.84
N ILE A 187 6.77 -21.92 18.54
CA ILE A 187 5.53 -21.75 17.76
C ILE A 187 5.29 -23.08 17.04
N ALA A 188 4.34 -23.87 17.53
CA ALA A 188 4.05 -25.18 16.97
C ALA A 188 3.14 -25.13 15.72
N HIS A 189 2.25 -24.12 15.64
CA HIS A 189 1.28 -23.94 14.57
C HIS A 189 0.85 -22.49 14.45
N GLY A 190 0.23 -22.13 13.32
CA GLY A 190 -0.32 -20.80 13.09
C GLY A 190 0.73 -19.75 12.72
N GLU A 191 0.45 -18.48 12.96
CA GLU A 191 1.25 -17.34 12.53
C GLU A 191 2.66 -17.36 13.13
N ILE A 192 3.68 -17.11 12.29
CA ILE A 192 5.10 -17.10 12.72
C ILE A 192 5.49 -15.74 13.31
N PHE A 193 4.96 -14.63 12.76
CA PHE A 193 5.35 -13.27 13.15
C PHE A 193 4.42 -12.72 14.23
N LEU A 194 4.70 -13.05 15.46
CA LEU A 194 3.92 -12.65 16.63
C LEU A 194 4.63 -11.55 17.42
N THR A 195 3.85 -10.73 18.11
CA THR A 195 4.34 -9.80 19.14
C THR A 195 4.80 -10.58 20.37
N THR A 196 5.47 -9.91 21.32
CA THR A 196 5.84 -10.51 22.63
C THR A 196 4.61 -11.06 23.37
N GLY A 197 3.43 -10.43 23.20
CA GLY A 197 2.15 -10.92 23.75
C GLY A 197 1.46 -11.98 22.89
N ARG A 198 2.17 -12.67 22.01
CA ARG A 198 1.66 -13.72 21.10
C ARG A 198 0.44 -13.32 20.28
N ARG A 199 0.34 -12.04 19.88
CA ARG A 199 -0.66 -11.52 18.95
C ARG A 199 -0.03 -11.23 17.61
N SER A 200 -0.81 -11.31 16.53
CA SER A 200 -0.39 -10.92 15.17
C SER A 200 0.25 -9.52 15.16
N MET A 201 1.35 -9.37 14.46
CA MET A 201 1.98 -8.05 14.27
C MET A 201 1.14 -7.21 13.31
N ASP A 202 0.72 -6.03 13.76
CA ASP A 202 0.03 -5.09 12.91
C ASP A 202 0.98 -4.28 12.00
N ARG A 203 0.40 -3.59 11.01
CA ARG A 203 1.15 -2.78 10.04
C ARG A 203 1.98 -1.67 10.72
N ARG A 204 1.47 -1.05 11.79
CA ARG A 204 2.15 0.06 12.49
C ARG A 204 3.35 -0.46 13.26
N GLN A 205 3.20 -1.61 13.92
CA GLN A 205 4.30 -2.27 14.66
C GLN A 205 5.42 -2.66 13.72
N ILE A 206 5.10 -3.27 12.55
CA ILE A 206 6.10 -3.63 11.53
C ILE A 206 6.80 -2.37 11.01
N TRP A 207 6.04 -1.35 10.65
CA TRP A 207 6.58 -0.09 10.15
C TRP A 207 7.50 0.59 11.18
N SER A 208 7.07 0.69 12.44
CA SER A 208 7.86 1.30 13.52
C SER A 208 9.14 0.49 13.80
N ALA A 209 9.06 -0.84 13.79
CA ALA A 209 10.23 -1.70 13.97
C ALA A 209 11.26 -1.47 12.85
N MET A 210 10.82 -1.42 11.59
CA MET A 210 11.70 -1.13 10.45
C MET A 210 12.34 0.27 10.57
N LYS A 211 11.59 1.28 11.01
CA LYS A 211 12.11 2.64 11.18
C LYS A 211 13.23 2.75 12.20
N ARG A 212 13.19 1.95 13.28
CA ARG A 212 14.26 1.94 14.27
C ARG A 212 15.61 1.48 13.73
N LEU A 213 15.60 0.71 12.62
CA LEU A 213 16.84 0.25 11.99
C LEU A 213 17.55 1.33 11.15
N CYS A 214 16.83 2.38 10.73
CA CYS A 214 17.30 3.34 9.74
C CYS A 214 18.64 3.97 10.12
N GLN A 215 18.75 4.46 11.35
CA GLN A 215 19.96 5.12 11.83
C GLN A 215 21.15 4.15 11.83
N LYS A 216 20.97 2.95 12.39
CA LYS A 216 22.03 1.93 12.48
C LYS A 216 22.45 1.40 11.11
N ALA A 217 21.50 1.28 10.19
CA ALA A 217 21.76 0.83 8.83
C ALA A 217 22.32 1.92 7.90
N GLY A 218 22.32 3.18 8.32
CA GLY A 218 22.70 4.31 7.47
C GLY A 218 21.77 4.43 6.23
N VAL A 219 20.46 4.20 6.42
CA VAL A 219 19.46 4.25 5.35
C VAL A 219 18.42 5.32 5.65
N ALA A 220 18.13 6.16 4.66
CA ALA A 220 17.16 7.25 4.82
C ALA A 220 15.77 6.70 5.23
N PRO A 221 15.13 7.24 6.29
CA PRO A 221 13.84 6.76 6.76
C PRO A 221 12.74 6.81 5.70
N SER A 222 12.82 7.74 4.74
CA SER A 222 11.88 7.85 3.62
C SER A 222 11.84 6.62 2.72
N LYS A 223 12.91 5.81 2.70
CA LYS A 223 13.03 4.59 1.91
C LYS A 223 12.58 3.32 2.66
N VAL A 224 12.51 3.37 4.00
CA VAL A 224 12.34 2.16 4.83
C VAL A 224 10.88 1.99 5.26
N PHE A 225 10.14 1.20 4.48
CA PHE A 225 8.77 0.79 4.77
C PHE A 225 8.41 -0.48 3.98
N PRO A 226 7.45 -1.29 4.44
CA PRO A 226 7.19 -2.61 3.87
C PRO A 226 6.90 -2.62 2.36
N HIS A 227 6.25 -1.58 1.84
CA HIS A 227 5.95 -1.51 0.40
C HIS A 227 7.22 -1.39 -0.45
N ASN A 228 8.29 -0.74 0.06
CA ASN A 228 9.58 -0.67 -0.65
C ASN A 228 10.31 -2.02 -0.70
N LEU A 229 10.14 -2.88 0.30
CA LEU A 229 10.65 -4.26 0.22
C LEU A 229 9.94 -5.07 -0.89
N ARG A 230 8.63 -4.96 -0.96
CA ARG A 230 7.84 -5.57 -2.04
C ARG A 230 8.20 -4.97 -3.40
N HIS A 231 8.52 -3.68 -3.43
CA HIS A 231 9.01 -2.99 -4.61
C HIS A 231 10.37 -3.55 -5.06
N LEU A 232 11.30 -3.74 -4.12
CA LEU A 232 12.61 -4.33 -4.40
C LEU A 232 12.46 -5.74 -4.99
N PHE A 233 11.55 -6.58 -4.44
CA PHE A 233 11.18 -7.86 -5.04
C PHE A 233 10.74 -7.72 -6.49
N ALA A 234 9.77 -6.83 -6.74
CA ALA A 234 9.20 -6.66 -8.07
C ALA A 234 10.23 -6.19 -9.10
N THR A 235 11.07 -5.24 -8.72
CA THR A 235 12.16 -4.73 -9.58
C THR A 235 13.22 -5.81 -9.83
N ALA A 236 13.62 -6.56 -8.79
CA ALA A 236 14.58 -7.65 -8.93
C ALA A 236 14.05 -8.76 -9.82
N TYR A 237 12.78 -9.17 -9.64
CA TYR A 237 12.13 -10.17 -10.49
C TYR A 237 12.10 -9.72 -11.96
N TYR A 238 11.61 -8.51 -12.20
CA TYR A 238 11.48 -8.00 -13.56
C TYR A 238 12.83 -7.87 -14.29
N ARG A 239 13.87 -7.44 -13.60
CA ARG A 239 15.23 -7.36 -14.17
C ARG A 239 15.76 -8.70 -14.68
N VAL A 240 15.33 -9.81 -14.04
CA VAL A 240 15.78 -11.17 -14.41
C VAL A 240 14.91 -11.78 -15.51
N TYR A 241 13.60 -11.65 -15.39
CA TYR A 241 12.65 -12.41 -16.20
C TYR A 241 11.93 -11.58 -17.26
N HIS A 242 11.92 -10.26 -17.16
CA HIS A 242 11.23 -9.32 -18.08
C HIS A 242 9.75 -9.65 -18.35
N ASP A 243 9.10 -10.41 -17.47
CA ASP A 243 7.71 -10.85 -17.59
C ASP A 243 6.82 -10.10 -16.61
N ILE A 244 6.14 -9.05 -17.12
CA ILE A 244 5.24 -8.21 -16.32
C ILE A 244 3.94 -8.93 -15.95
N VAL A 245 3.45 -9.83 -16.82
CA VAL A 245 2.20 -10.55 -16.60
C VAL A 245 2.36 -11.50 -15.43
N LYS A 246 3.40 -12.33 -15.48
CA LYS A 246 3.73 -13.25 -14.40
C LYS A 246 4.06 -12.54 -13.09
N LEU A 247 4.74 -11.38 -13.17
CA LEU A 247 4.97 -10.54 -12.00
C LEU A 247 3.65 -10.01 -11.41
N ALA A 248 2.71 -9.57 -12.24
CA ALA A 248 1.38 -9.12 -11.79
C ALA A 248 0.63 -10.24 -11.07
N ASP A 249 0.65 -11.46 -11.61
CA ASP A 249 0.04 -12.64 -11.00
C ASP A 249 0.68 -12.96 -9.64
N MET A 250 2.00 -13.02 -9.57
CA MET A 250 2.74 -13.26 -8.31
C MET A 250 2.43 -12.20 -7.25
N LEU A 251 2.30 -10.96 -7.66
CA LEU A 251 1.93 -9.87 -6.77
C LEU A 251 0.42 -9.85 -6.43
N GLY A 252 -0.41 -10.60 -7.14
CA GLY A 252 -1.86 -10.60 -7.00
C GLY A 252 -2.45 -9.21 -7.33
N HIS A 253 -2.05 -8.65 -8.46
CA HIS A 253 -2.63 -7.44 -9.00
C HIS A 253 -3.75 -7.79 -9.98
N SER A 254 -4.90 -7.15 -9.82
CA SER A 254 -6.04 -7.33 -10.75
C SER A 254 -5.84 -6.58 -12.08
N SER A 255 -4.81 -5.76 -12.20
CA SER A 255 -4.47 -5.01 -13.39
C SER A 255 -2.96 -4.90 -13.54
N ILE A 256 -2.45 -5.16 -14.74
CA ILE A 256 -1.04 -4.99 -15.13
C ILE A 256 -0.61 -3.53 -14.91
N GLU A 257 -1.51 -2.56 -15.08
CA GLU A 257 -1.25 -1.15 -14.83
C GLU A 257 -0.73 -0.89 -13.40
N THR A 258 -1.21 -1.65 -12.41
CA THR A 258 -0.70 -1.56 -11.05
C THR A 258 0.74 -2.07 -10.95
N THR A 259 1.13 -2.99 -11.82
CA THR A 259 2.49 -3.56 -11.85
C THR A 259 3.47 -2.67 -12.60
N ARG A 260 3.00 -1.90 -13.60
CA ARG A 260 3.84 -0.95 -14.35
C ARG A 260 4.58 0.05 -13.48
N ILE A 261 4.05 0.40 -12.31
CA ILE A 261 4.73 1.30 -11.37
C ILE A 261 6.11 0.77 -10.92
N TYR A 262 6.32 -0.55 -10.98
CA TYR A 262 7.59 -1.19 -10.65
C TYR A 262 8.58 -1.19 -11.81
N LEU A 263 8.13 -0.87 -13.02
CA LEU A 263 8.92 -0.83 -14.25
C LEU A 263 9.34 0.58 -14.65
N ILE A 264 8.91 1.58 -13.91
CA ILE A 264 9.27 2.96 -14.16
C ILE A 264 10.76 3.09 -13.87
N GLU A 265 11.55 3.30 -14.91
CA GLU A 265 12.99 3.50 -14.83
C GLU A 265 13.33 4.95 -14.44
N SER A 266 14.56 5.18 -14.04
CA SER A 266 15.02 6.55 -13.82
C SER A 266 15.12 7.29 -15.15
N GLY A 267 14.96 8.62 -15.15
CA GLY A 267 15.13 9.42 -16.35
C GLY A 267 16.48 9.20 -17.03
N ALA A 268 17.54 8.98 -16.24
CA ALA A 268 18.88 8.68 -16.74
C ALA A 268 18.96 7.33 -17.49
N GLU A 269 18.26 6.30 -17.02
CA GLU A 269 18.22 5.01 -17.73
C GLU A 269 17.44 5.12 -19.02
N HIS A 270 16.32 5.81 -19.00
CA HIS A 270 15.54 6.06 -20.20
C HIS A 270 16.33 6.86 -21.24
N GLN A 271 17.10 7.87 -20.81
CA GLN A 271 17.97 8.63 -21.70
C GLN A 271 19.04 7.74 -22.34
N ARG A 272 19.70 6.87 -21.58
CA ARG A 272 20.67 5.90 -22.14
C ARG A 272 20.04 4.95 -23.15
N GLN A 273 18.78 4.54 -22.93
CA GLN A 273 18.07 3.70 -23.90
C GLN A 273 17.82 4.48 -25.20
N LEU A 274 17.40 5.76 -25.11
CA LEU A 274 17.23 6.60 -26.30
C LEU A 274 18.55 6.81 -27.06
N GLU A 275 19.65 7.06 -26.34
CA GLU A 275 20.99 7.20 -26.96
C GLU A 275 21.42 5.91 -27.69
N ARG A 276 21.10 4.73 -27.15
CA ARG A 276 21.38 3.44 -27.80
C ARG A 276 20.60 3.20 -29.10
N LEU A 277 19.53 3.94 -29.36
CA LEU A 277 18.78 3.81 -30.61
C LEU A 277 19.56 4.34 -31.79
N GLY A 278 20.58 5.22 -31.60
CA GLY A 278 21.43 5.74 -32.65
C GLY A 278 20.68 6.50 -33.73
N LEU A 279 19.55 7.13 -33.41
CA LEU A 279 18.71 7.85 -34.38
C LEU A 279 19.11 9.33 -34.58
N VAL A 280 20.10 9.79 -33.83
CA VAL A 280 20.68 11.12 -33.96
C VAL A 280 22.10 10.98 -34.48
N SER A 281 22.39 11.59 -35.64
CA SER A 281 23.72 11.63 -36.27
C SER A 281 24.60 12.72 -35.67
#